data_818ed7eda038c8b873271c24a14ead29
#
_entry.id   818ed7eda038c8b873271c24a14ead29
#
_cell.length_a   1.000
_cell.length_b   1.000
_cell.length_c   1.000
_cell.angle_alpha   90.00
_cell.angle_beta   90.00
_cell.angle_gamma   90.00
#
_symmetry.space_group_name_H-M   'P 1'
#
loop_
_entity.id
_entity.type
_entity.pdbx_description
1 polymer ?
#
loop_
_entity_poly.entity_id
_entity_poly.type
_entity_poly.pdbx_seq_one_letter_code
_entity_poly.pdbx_strand_id
1 'polypeptide(L)'
;MLTKRTYILPVLIAAIAFPAAAFAAVDGDPAEPRIGIAPAKPVEPTSFAWPVERFQHTLHAIADRMRAERRAERRRERRELFATLPEGVSRATLEAIAACESGGDPTIVSADGSYRGKYQFSFETWASVGGSGDPAAASEAEQDYRAALLYASSGSSPWPVCG
;
A
#
# COMPACT_ATOMS: atom_id res chain seq x y z
N MET A 1 -26.75 17.90 5.25
CA MET A 1 -25.60 18.78 4.95
C MET A 1 -24.70 18.78 6.19
N LEU A 2 -23.67 17.94 6.25
CA LEU A 2 -22.65 17.93 7.30
C LEU A 2 -21.33 18.36 6.70
N THR A 3 -20.91 19.57 7.02
CA THR A 3 -19.61 20.13 6.64
C THR A 3 -18.50 19.50 7.46
N LYS A 4 -17.61 18.74 6.84
CA LYS A 4 -16.37 18.25 7.45
C LYS A 4 -15.42 19.43 7.67
N ARG A 5 -15.27 19.86 8.93
CA ARG A 5 -14.22 20.81 9.34
C ARG A 5 -12.88 20.09 9.40
N THR A 6 -12.01 20.40 8.45
CA THR A 6 -10.61 19.98 8.47
C THR A 6 -9.86 20.90 9.44
N TYR A 7 -9.42 20.37 10.57
CA TYR A 7 -8.52 21.09 11.49
C TYR A 7 -7.09 20.93 10.99
N ILE A 8 -6.53 22.00 10.46
CA ILE A 8 -5.09 22.12 10.19
C ILE A 8 -4.47 22.67 11.48
N LEU A 9 -3.71 21.83 12.19
CA LEU A 9 -2.87 22.26 13.31
C LEU A 9 -1.64 22.96 12.75
N PRO A 10 -1.35 24.22 13.16
CA PRO A 10 -0.08 24.85 12.83
C PRO A 10 1.03 24.26 13.69
N VAL A 11 2.06 23.71 13.05
CA VAL A 11 3.32 23.35 13.70
C VAL A 11 4.05 24.65 14.05
N LEU A 12 4.05 24.99 15.32
CA LEU A 12 4.87 26.10 15.86
C LEU A 12 6.32 25.64 15.92
N ILE A 13 7.14 26.11 14.98
CA ILE A 13 8.59 25.99 15.06
C ILE A 13 9.06 27.09 16.00
N ALA A 14 9.39 26.73 17.24
CA ALA A 14 10.04 27.62 18.18
C ALA A 14 11.51 27.79 17.76
N ALA A 15 11.84 28.94 17.22
CA ALA A 15 13.22 29.37 17.01
C ALA A 15 13.86 29.67 18.37
N ILE A 16 14.77 28.83 18.82
CA ILE A 16 15.59 29.12 20.02
C ILE A 16 16.69 30.10 19.60
N ALA A 17 16.52 31.37 19.94
CA ALA A 17 17.55 32.36 19.80
C ALA A 17 18.56 32.20 20.95
N PHE A 18 19.80 31.84 20.60
CA PHE A 18 20.91 31.90 21.56
C PHE A 18 21.38 33.37 21.73
N PRO A 19 21.51 33.89 22.94
CA PRO A 19 22.08 35.20 23.14
C PRO A 19 23.59 35.15 22.85
N ALA A 20 24.07 36.05 22.03
CA ALA A 20 25.47 36.28 21.81
C ALA A 20 26.07 36.86 23.11
N ALA A 21 26.84 36.06 23.83
CA ALA A 21 27.61 36.57 24.96
C ALA A 21 28.75 37.45 24.44
N ALA A 22 28.73 38.73 24.79
CA ALA A 22 29.81 39.65 24.56
C ALA A 22 31.03 39.23 25.40
N PHE A 23 32.10 38.80 24.74
CA PHE A 23 33.39 38.60 25.37
C PHE A 23 34.02 39.98 25.57
N ALA A 24 34.08 40.42 26.82
CA ALA A 24 34.91 41.57 27.20
C ALA A 24 36.38 41.10 27.20
N ALA A 25 37.21 41.76 26.43
CA ALA A 25 38.66 41.58 26.46
C ALA A 25 39.18 42.08 27.83
N VAL A 26 39.77 41.20 28.57
CA VAL A 26 40.55 41.52 29.76
C VAL A 26 42.02 41.47 29.37
N ASP A 27 42.63 42.66 29.15
CA ASP A 27 44.07 42.79 29.04
C ASP A 27 44.69 42.61 30.43
N GLY A 28 45.36 41.48 30.65
CA GLY A 28 46.10 41.21 31.85
C GLY A 28 47.08 40.07 31.57
N ASP A 29 48.32 40.42 31.39
CA ASP A 29 49.43 39.46 31.31
C ASP A 29 49.78 38.95 32.71
N PRO A 30 49.48 37.68 33.07
CA PRO A 30 50.16 37.03 34.16
C PRO A 30 51.01 35.89 33.61
N ALA A 31 52.25 35.90 33.95
CA ALA A 31 53.21 34.81 33.72
C ALA A 31 52.57 33.44 34.05
N GLU A 32 52.19 32.72 33.05
CA GLU A 32 51.65 31.39 33.22
C GLU A 32 52.69 30.40 33.78
N PRO A 33 52.36 29.67 34.83
CA PRO A 33 53.15 28.48 35.17
C PRO A 33 53.02 27.48 34.04
N ARG A 34 54.11 27.19 33.32
CA ARG A 34 54.17 26.15 32.30
C ARG A 34 54.00 24.79 32.98
N ILE A 35 52.77 24.38 33.16
CA ILE A 35 52.47 22.99 33.48
C ILE A 35 52.79 22.20 32.21
N GLY A 36 53.88 21.47 32.26
CA GLY A 36 54.27 20.57 31.16
C GLY A 36 53.22 19.45 30.99
N ILE A 37 52.17 19.77 30.28
CA ILE A 37 51.24 18.75 29.84
C ILE A 37 51.93 18.02 28.70
N ALA A 38 52.38 16.80 28.98
CA ALA A 38 52.86 15.90 27.93
C ALA A 38 51.78 15.78 26.86
N PRO A 39 52.15 15.83 25.58
CA PRO A 39 51.16 15.68 24.53
C PRO A 39 50.38 14.39 24.76
N ALA A 40 49.08 14.51 24.99
CA ALA A 40 48.21 13.37 25.08
C ALA A 40 48.41 12.53 23.81
N LYS A 41 48.66 11.25 23.96
CA LYS A 41 48.69 10.34 22.83
C LYS A 41 47.43 10.54 22.06
N PRO A 42 47.48 10.62 20.71
CA PRO A 42 46.26 10.66 19.91
C PRO A 42 45.39 9.49 20.36
N VAL A 43 44.23 9.80 20.91
CA VAL A 43 43.23 8.78 21.13
C VAL A 43 42.80 8.37 19.72
N GLU A 44 43.30 7.20 19.29
CA GLU A 44 42.77 6.55 18.11
C GLU A 44 41.26 6.63 18.25
N PRO A 45 40.53 7.17 17.24
CA PRO A 45 39.08 7.11 17.28
C PRO A 45 38.74 5.63 17.38
N THR A 46 38.54 5.13 18.59
CA THR A 46 37.84 3.87 18.73
C THR A 46 36.59 4.05 17.93
N SER A 47 36.56 3.44 16.77
CA SER A 47 35.41 3.45 15.90
C SER A 47 34.28 2.79 16.67
N PHE A 48 33.66 3.56 17.52
CA PHE A 48 32.37 3.25 18.09
C PHE A 48 31.39 3.53 16.94
N ALA A 49 31.68 2.85 15.82
CA ALA A 49 30.70 2.69 14.77
C ALA A 49 29.59 1.87 15.42
N TRP A 50 28.67 2.59 16.06
CA TRP A 50 27.37 2.00 16.37
C TRP A 50 26.97 1.23 15.12
N PRO A 51 26.48 0.01 15.26
CA PRO A 51 26.09 -0.78 14.10
C PRO A 51 24.84 -0.16 13.46
N VAL A 52 24.97 1.07 12.98
CA VAL A 52 23.94 1.81 12.24
C VAL A 52 23.42 0.92 11.11
N GLU A 53 24.32 0.21 10.44
CA GLU A 53 23.96 -0.75 9.40
C GLU A 53 23.08 -1.88 9.94
N ARG A 54 23.42 -2.43 11.10
CA ARG A 54 22.62 -3.50 11.74
C ARG A 54 21.25 -2.98 12.16
N PHE A 55 21.19 -1.75 12.68
CA PHE A 55 19.94 -1.10 13.04
C PHE A 55 19.08 -0.81 11.81
N GLN A 56 19.68 -0.27 10.75
CA GLN A 56 19.00 -0.06 9.47
C GLN A 56 18.47 -1.36 8.88
N HIS A 57 19.27 -2.43 8.91
CA HIS A 57 18.84 -3.74 8.44
C HIS A 57 17.64 -4.27 9.23
N THR A 58 17.64 -4.08 10.55
CA THR A 58 16.52 -4.46 11.41
C THR A 58 15.25 -3.65 11.10
N LEU A 59 15.38 -2.34 10.91
CA LEU A 59 14.25 -1.48 10.55
C LEU A 59 13.66 -1.86 9.20
N HIS A 60 14.48 -2.17 8.20
CA HIS A 60 14.01 -2.65 6.90
C HIS A 60 13.27 -3.97 7.03
N ALA A 61 13.82 -4.94 7.79
CA ALA A 61 13.17 -6.23 8.02
C ALA A 61 11.81 -6.07 8.70
N ILE A 62 11.70 -5.20 9.70
CA ILE A 62 10.43 -4.88 10.38
C ILE A 62 9.44 -4.24 9.38
N ALA A 63 9.89 -3.26 8.59
CA ALA A 63 9.06 -2.60 7.60
C ALA A 63 8.55 -3.57 6.52
N ASP A 64 9.39 -4.51 6.08
CA ASP A 64 9.00 -5.54 5.11
C ASP A 64 7.96 -6.50 5.71
N ARG A 65 8.17 -6.93 6.96
CA ARG A 65 7.21 -7.76 7.67
C ARG A 65 5.85 -7.07 7.81
N MET A 66 5.83 -5.81 8.24
CA MET A 66 4.59 -5.03 8.35
C MET A 66 3.90 -4.83 6.99
N ARG A 67 4.66 -4.66 5.90
CA ARG A 67 4.12 -4.62 4.53
C ARG A 67 3.50 -5.94 4.12
N ALA A 68 4.16 -7.05 4.43
CA ALA A 68 3.66 -8.40 4.14
C ALA A 68 2.37 -8.71 4.92
N GLU A 69 2.33 -8.38 6.20
CA GLU A 69 1.14 -8.55 7.05
C GLU A 69 -0.06 -7.74 6.53
N ARG A 70 0.13 -6.45 6.20
CA ARG A 70 -0.93 -5.62 5.59
C ARG A 70 -1.40 -6.14 4.23
N ARG A 71 -0.51 -6.72 3.43
CA ARG A 71 -0.90 -7.35 2.15
C ARG A 71 -1.71 -8.62 2.38
N ALA A 72 -1.33 -9.43 3.39
CA ALA A 72 -2.07 -10.63 3.75
C ALA A 72 -3.47 -10.31 4.28
N GLU A 73 -3.58 -9.30 5.14
CA GLU A 73 -4.85 -8.80 5.66
C GLU A 73 -5.79 -8.33 4.54
N ARG A 74 -5.31 -7.46 3.66
CA ARG A 74 -6.10 -7.02 2.48
C ARG A 74 -6.52 -8.17 1.57
N ARG A 75 -5.68 -9.21 1.45
CA ARG A 75 -6.06 -10.41 0.68
C ARG A 75 -7.17 -11.20 1.37
N ARG A 76 -7.17 -11.27 2.70
CA ARG A 76 -8.24 -11.92 3.46
C ARG A 76 -9.55 -11.16 3.31
N GLU A 77 -9.53 -9.85 3.55
CA GLU A 77 -10.71 -8.97 3.38
C GLU A 77 -11.32 -9.09 1.99
N ARG A 78 -10.47 -9.07 0.95
CA ARG A 78 -10.93 -9.27 -0.43
C ARG A 78 -11.54 -10.64 -0.65
N ARG A 79 -10.95 -11.72 -0.09
CA ARG A 79 -11.53 -13.06 -0.20
C ARG A 79 -12.89 -13.17 0.48
N GLU A 80 -13.02 -12.57 1.65
CA GLU A 80 -14.29 -12.54 2.39
C GLU A 80 -15.35 -11.75 1.61
N LEU A 81 -14.99 -10.59 1.07
CA LEU A 81 -15.85 -9.78 0.22
C LEU A 81 -16.32 -10.56 -1.02
N PHE A 82 -15.39 -11.21 -1.73
CA PHE A 82 -15.72 -11.95 -2.95
C PHE A 82 -16.47 -13.26 -2.69
N ALA A 83 -16.42 -13.80 -1.46
CA ALA A 83 -17.21 -14.96 -1.09
C ALA A 83 -18.69 -14.64 -0.85
N THR A 84 -19.02 -13.34 -0.68
CA THR A 84 -20.38 -12.88 -0.40
C THR A 84 -21.03 -12.40 -1.69
N LEU A 85 -22.03 -13.13 -2.19
CA LEU A 85 -22.79 -12.71 -3.36
C LEU A 85 -23.82 -11.63 -2.97
N PRO A 86 -24.11 -10.66 -3.86
CA PRO A 86 -25.22 -9.73 -3.69
C PRO A 86 -26.56 -10.44 -3.52
N GLU A 87 -27.48 -9.80 -2.83
CA GLU A 87 -28.83 -10.33 -2.62
C GLU A 87 -29.54 -10.56 -3.96
N GLY A 88 -30.25 -11.68 -4.09
CA GLY A 88 -30.97 -12.04 -5.30
C GLY A 88 -30.13 -12.69 -6.40
N VAL A 89 -28.82 -12.82 -6.22
CA VAL A 89 -27.95 -13.50 -7.19
C VAL A 89 -27.63 -14.93 -6.75
N SER A 90 -27.97 -15.90 -7.59
CA SER A 90 -27.67 -17.29 -7.30
C SER A 90 -26.34 -17.74 -7.91
N ARG A 91 -25.60 -18.54 -7.17
CA ARG A 91 -24.37 -19.15 -7.68
C ARG A 91 -24.62 -20.02 -8.92
N ALA A 92 -25.72 -20.75 -8.93
CA ALA A 92 -26.09 -21.59 -10.06
C ALA A 92 -26.32 -20.79 -11.36
N THR A 93 -26.91 -19.61 -11.26
CA THR A 93 -27.07 -18.70 -12.42
C THR A 93 -25.71 -18.25 -12.96
N LEU A 94 -24.80 -17.85 -12.08
CA LEU A 94 -23.46 -17.43 -12.48
C LEU A 94 -22.65 -18.57 -13.11
N GLU A 95 -22.74 -19.76 -12.55
CA GLU A 95 -22.08 -20.96 -13.10
C GLU A 95 -22.63 -21.34 -14.49
N ALA A 96 -23.94 -21.20 -14.71
CA ALA A 96 -24.55 -21.43 -16.03
C ALA A 96 -24.04 -20.43 -17.07
N ILE A 97 -23.97 -19.14 -16.73
CA ILE A 97 -23.39 -18.10 -17.59
C ILE A 97 -21.93 -18.40 -17.89
N ALA A 98 -21.12 -18.70 -16.86
CA ALA A 98 -19.71 -19.00 -17.01
C ALA A 98 -19.46 -20.23 -17.91
N ALA A 99 -20.26 -21.29 -17.71
CA ALA A 99 -20.16 -22.50 -18.53
C ALA A 99 -20.44 -22.22 -20.00
N CYS A 100 -21.40 -21.36 -20.30
CA CYS A 100 -21.75 -20.96 -21.66
C CYS A 100 -20.69 -20.02 -22.28
N GLU A 101 -20.19 -19.02 -21.53
CA GLU A 101 -19.26 -18.00 -22.03
C GLU A 101 -17.84 -18.52 -22.25
N SER A 102 -17.36 -19.35 -21.36
CA SER A 102 -15.95 -19.76 -21.33
C SER A 102 -15.71 -21.23 -21.03
N GLY A 103 -16.78 -22.02 -20.87
CA GLY A 103 -16.64 -23.35 -20.26
C GLY A 103 -16.23 -23.31 -18.79
N GLY A 104 -16.33 -22.15 -18.13
CA GLY A 104 -15.93 -21.94 -16.76
C GLY A 104 -14.43 -21.60 -16.59
N ASP A 105 -13.67 -21.42 -17.65
CA ASP A 105 -12.23 -21.09 -17.59
C ASP A 105 -12.00 -19.60 -17.27
N PRO A 106 -11.40 -19.28 -16.09
CA PRO A 106 -11.14 -17.90 -15.71
C PRO A 106 -9.99 -17.25 -16.48
N THR A 107 -9.23 -18.00 -17.25
CA THR A 107 -8.04 -17.48 -17.95
C THR A 107 -8.25 -17.23 -19.44
N ILE A 108 -9.41 -17.60 -19.97
CA ILE A 108 -9.69 -17.54 -21.40
C ILE A 108 -9.76 -16.09 -21.92
N VAL A 109 -9.30 -15.91 -23.14
CA VAL A 109 -9.34 -14.65 -23.86
C VAL A 109 -9.93 -14.91 -25.24
N SER A 110 -10.90 -14.11 -25.66
CA SER A 110 -11.47 -14.20 -27.01
C SER A 110 -10.39 -14.02 -28.09
N ALA A 111 -10.64 -14.54 -29.29
CA ALA A 111 -9.64 -14.51 -30.36
C ALA A 111 -9.17 -13.11 -30.75
N ASP A 112 -10.06 -12.12 -30.61
CA ASP A 112 -9.77 -10.70 -30.88
C ASP A 112 -9.25 -9.94 -29.62
N GLY A 113 -9.20 -10.60 -28.47
CA GLY A 113 -8.77 -10.03 -27.21
C GLY A 113 -9.77 -9.09 -26.52
N SER A 114 -10.98 -8.96 -27.07
CA SER A 114 -11.99 -8.02 -26.56
C SER A 114 -12.66 -8.51 -25.28
N TYR A 115 -12.83 -9.83 -25.13
CA TYR A 115 -13.51 -10.44 -24.00
C TYR A 115 -12.59 -11.38 -23.23
N ARG A 116 -12.69 -11.35 -21.91
CA ARG A 116 -11.69 -11.97 -21.06
C ARG A 116 -12.28 -12.59 -19.80
N GLY A 117 -11.69 -13.71 -19.41
CA GLY A 117 -12.00 -14.42 -18.17
C GLY A 117 -13.26 -15.27 -18.23
N LYS A 118 -13.65 -15.79 -17.07
CA LYS A 118 -14.73 -16.75 -16.86
C LYS A 118 -16.09 -16.30 -17.43
N TYR A 119 -16.36 -14.98 -17.41
CA TYR A 119 -17.62 -14.38 -17.83
C TYR A 119 -17.49 -13.51 -19.08
N GLN A 120 -16.37 -13.59 -19.79
CA GLN A 120 -16.07 -12.84 -21.00
C GLN A 120 -16.33 -11.33 -20.85
N PHE A 121 -15.75 -10.72 -19.81
CA PHE A 121 -15.81 -9.28 -19.59
C PHE A 121 -15.04 -8.50 -20.66
N SER A 122 -15.62 -7.43 -21.16
CA SER A 122 -14.83 -6.35 -21.76
C SER A 122 -14.09 -5.56 -20.65
N PHE A 123 -13.00 -4.87 -20.96
CA PHE A 123 -12.31 -4.01 -20.00
C PHE A 123 -13.21 -2.92 -19.45
N GLU A 124 -14.09 -2.36 -20.27
CA GLU A 124 -15.03 -1.31 -19.86
C GLU A 124 -16.07 -1.86 -18.86
N THR A 125 -16.71 -2.98 -19.19
CA THR A 125 -17.66 -3.64 -18.29
C THR A 125 -16.99 -4.05 -16.98
N TRP A 126 -15.77 -4.60 -17.05
CA TRP A 126 -14.98 -4.94 -15.87
C TRP A 126 -14.74 -3.74 -14.96
N ALA A 127 -14.31 -2.60 -15.53
CA ALA A 127 -14.08 -1.38 -14.79
C ALA A 127 -15.37 -0.81 -14.18
N SER A 128 -16.50 -0.91 -14.89
CA SER A 128 -17.80 -0.39 -14.42
C SER A 128 -18.31 -1.07 -13.15
N VAL A 129 -17.94 -2.34 -12.94
CA VAL A 129 -18.24 -3.09 -11.71
C VAL A 129 -17.09 -3.04 -10.69
N GLY A 130 -16.15 -2.11 -10.87
CA GLY A 130 -15.03 -1.85 -9.96
C GLY A 130 -13.88 -2.84 -10.10
N GLY A 131 -13.79 -3.59 -11.19
CA GLY A 131 -12.64 -4.39 -11.55
C GLY A 131 -11.44 -3.52 -11.95
N SER A 132 -10.24 -4.03 -11.79
CA SER A 132 -8.99 -3.34 -12.15
C SER A 132 -8.05 -4.28 -12.87
N GLY A 133 -7.36 -3.78 -13.88
CA GLY A 133 -6.46 -4.56 -14.71
C GLY A 133 -7.19 -5.55 -15.63
N ASP A 134 -6.52 -6.64 -15.97
CA ASP A 134 -7.05 -7.66 -16.87
C ASP A 134 -8.01 -8.60 -16.14
N PRO A 135 -9.27 -8.75 -16.62
CA PRO A 135 -10.22 -9.71 -16.06
C PRO A 135 -9.68 -11.13 -16.00
N ALA A 136 -9.00 -11.60 -17.06
CA ALA A 136 -8.43 -12.95 -17.13
C ALA A 136 -7.23 -13.18 -16.18
N ALA A 137 -6.61 -12.10 -15.67
CA ALA A 137 -5.55 -12.17 -14.66
C ALA A 137 -6.09 -12.03 -13.23
N ALA A 138 -7.37 -11.69 -13.07
CA ALA A 138 -8.01 -11.61 -11.76
C ALA A 138 -8.27 -13.02 -11.21
N SER A 139 -8.35 -13.13 -9.87
CA SER A 139 -8.74 -14.41 -9.26
C SER A 139 -10.17 -14.79 -9.67
N GLU A 140 -10.42 -16.11 -9.77
CA GLU A 140 -11.76 -16.61 -10.09
C GLU A 140 -12.83 -16.05 -9.14
N ALA A 141 -12.54 -15.99 -7.84
CA ALA A 141 -13.45 -15.40 -6.84
C ALA A 141 -13.76 -13.92 -7.09
N GLU A 142 -12.79 -13.16 -7.61
CA GLU A 142 -13.05 -11.78 -8.02
C GLU A 142 -13.92 -11.70 -9.26
N GLN A 143 -13.67 -12.56 -10.25
CA GLN A 143 -14.50 -12.62 -11.45
C GLN A 143 -15.94 -13.01 -11.12
N ASP A 144 -16.15 -14.02 -10.26
CA ASP A 144 -17.47 -14.41 -9.76
C ASP A 144 -18.19 -13.26 -9.06
N TYR A 145 -17.50 -12.55 -8.18
CA TYR A 145 -18.05 -11.40 -7.46
C TYR A 145 -18.42 -10.25 -8.39
N ARG A 146 -17.57 -9.93 -9.37
CA ARG A 146 -17.85 -8.86 -10.36
C ARG A 146 -18.99 -9.22 -11.29
N ALA A 147 -19.09 -10.48 -11.69
CA ALA A 147 -20.24 -10.98 -12.45
C ALA A 147 -21.53 -10.91 -11.63
N ALA A 148 -21.47 -11.21 -10.35
CA ALA A 148 -22.59 -11.09 -9.44
C ALA A 148 -23.07 -9.63 -9.29
N LEU A 149 -22.15 -8.67 -9.16
CA LEU A 149 -22.50 -7.24 -9.14
C LEU A 149 -23.15 -6.78 -10.45
N LEU A 150 -22.61 -7.22 -11.59
CA LEU A 150 -23.16 -6.91 -12.90
C LEU A 150 -24.56 -7.51 -13.06
N TYR A 151 -24.75 -8.76 -12.66
CA TYR A 151 -26.03 -9.45 -12.70
C TYR A 151 -27.06 -8.77 -11.78
N ALA A 152 -26.66 -8.38 -10.56
CA ALA A 152 -27.53 -7.68 -9.62
C ALA A 152 -28.03 -6.33 -10.17
N SER A 153 -27.20 -5.63 -10.94
CA SER A 153 -27.54 -4.32 -11.50
C SER A 153 -28.29 -4.37 -12.82
N SER A 154 -28.03 -5.38 -13.66
CA SER A 154 -28.43 -5.39 -15.06
C SER A 154 -29.14 -6.70 -15.49
N GLY A 155 -29.31 -7.64 -14.54
CA GLY A 155 -29.85 -8.96 -14.86
C GLY A 155 -28.96 -9.71 -15.84
N SER A 156 -29.59 -10.49 -16.70
CA SER A 156 -28.90 -11.28 -17.75
C SER A 156 -28.50 -10.46 -18.99
N SER A 157 -28.93 -9.19 -19.12
CA SER A 157 -28.69 -8.38 -20.33
C SER A 157 -27.24 -8.26 -20.78
N PRO A 158 -26.22 -8.26 -19.90
CA PRO A 158 -24.83 -8.26 -20.32
C PRO A 158 -24.39 -9.54 -21.07
N TRP A 159 -25.15 -10.63 -20.93
CA TRP A 159 -24.90 -11.91 -21.55
C TRP A 159 -26.09 -12.34 -22.43
N PRO A 160 -26.30 -11.72 -23.59
CA PRO A 160 -27.52 -11.86 -24.36
C PRO A 160 -27.79 -13.26 -24.92
N VAL A 161 -26.75 -14.11 -24.95
CA VAL A 161 -26.83 -15.51 -25.39
C VAL A 161 -26.82 -16.48 -24.21
N CYS A 162 -26.03 -16.17 -23.18
CA CYS A 162 -25.75 -17.07 -22.06
C CYS A 162 -26.48 -16.69 -20.76
N GLY A 163 -27.10 -15.51 -20.69
CA GLY A 163 -27.77 -15.00 -19.50
C GLY A 163 -29.25 -15.30 -19.39
#